data_058ded1df5f9551c1260989f9bc3ba61
#
_entry.id   058ded1df5f9551c1260989f9bc3ba61
#
_cell.length_a   1.000
_cell.length_b   1.000
_cell.length_c   1.000
_cell.angle_alpha   90.00
_cell.angle_beta   90.00
_cell.angle_gamma   90.00
#
_symmetry.space_group_name_H-M   'P 1'
#
loop_
_entity.id
_entity.type
_entity.pdbx_description
1 polymer ?
#
loop_
_entity_poly.entity_id
_entity_poly.type
_entity_poly.pdbx_seq_one_letter_code
_entity_poly.pdbx_strand_id
1 'polypeptide(L)'
;MNDLNISFAWSKLIIHELKVNHVTDFVIAPGSRSAPLTIACAEDKDVTKHVHLDERGIGFFALGLAKAKRKPVAIITTSGTAVANLYPAVIEAYMTNVPLIIISADRPAELYSSGSNQTIIQQDIFNKYAKCISLIEPNTRVAIKSLLTKIDHLVFDTVSSKKPIQLNCPLFKPLYPDEKGEKLPVHWINEYVSFLTSKVPAESIYDCCYSMDTALYSRSNLSAECDNLFLFIIGNNVSTDYHDKIRELSEKLNAVVFADLQSGYPYDRLTCHDLFVGTNKFSEFSKQITAIIQFGNQLISSRLLEFKNNFNGLQVTVSDTPDEQDPNFNSSKQFVGIAQFLSYIERILPTLKLKKCTNTINELKQKNTEFSIQFSKMISKDKSFNELSASLAIADTNADVLFIGNSLCCRTLDLVKFTKKHHFYTNRGASGIDGIIATACGISAHYGQCTLVIGDISALHDLSSFMLLQKYKVRIIVYNNHGGNIFALLKSKNENPYLADYFELNHDISFSSIAQMFNIAYKNIKTINDFNSILRNNGETSFDSCIIECDFENELGVNRLRQITKELLYSF
;
A
#
# COMPACT_ATOMS: atom_id res chain seq x y z
N MET A 1 -41.36 -16.98 11.60
CA MET A 1 -40.11 -16.43 12.17
C MET A 1 -39.49 -17.30 13.29
N ASN A 2 -40.16 -18.32 13.79
CA ASN A 2 -39.67 -19.08 14.96
C ASN A 2 -38.60 -20.16 14.64
N ASP A 3 -38.34 -20.46 13.36
CA ASP A 3 -37.40 -21.51 12.94
C ASP A 3 -36.15 -20.88 12.24
N LEU A 4 -35.66 -19.78 12.81
CA LEU A 4 -34.49 -19.07 12.27
C LEU A 4 -33.20 -19.85 12.60
N ASN A 5 -32.36 -20.06 11.60
CA ASN A 5 -31.03 -20.64 11.79
C ASN A 5 -30.14 -19.69 12.61
N ILE A 6 -29.68 -20.16 13.79
CA ILE A 6 -28.92 -19.31 14.72
C ILE A 6 -27.55 -18.86 14.16
N SER A 7 -26.85 -19.72 13.39
CA SER A 7 -25.59 -19.34 12.73
C SER A 7 -25.82 -18.21 11.71
N PHE A 8 -26.94 -18.25 11.00
CA PHE A 8 -27.31 -17.20 10.05
C PHE A 8 -27.77 -15.92 10.77
N ALA A 9 -28.52 -16.05 11.88
CA ALA A 9 -28.94 -14.90 12.67
C ALA A 9 -27.74 -14.13 13.25
N TRP A 10 -26.74 -14.84 13.79
CA TRP A 10 -25.50 -14.23 14.27
C TRP A 10 -24.73 -13.56 13.11
N SER A 11 -24.68 -14.21 11.96
CA SER A 11 -24.03 -13.64 10.78
C SER A 11 -24.67 -12.33 10.35
N LYS A 12 -26.02 -12.24 10.38
CA LYS A 12 -26.73 -10.98 10.11
C LYS A 12 -26.38 -9.88 11.12
N LEU A 13 -26.32 -10.23 12.41
CA LEU A 13 -25.93 -9.28 13.46
C LEU A 13 -24.50 -8.77 13.23
N ILE A 14 -23.54 -9.67 12.89
CA ILE A 14 -22.14 -9.31 12.62
C ILE A 14 -22.04 -8.33 11.43
N ILE A 15 -22.69 -8.65 10.31
CA ILE A 15 -22.66 -7.80 9.12
C ILE A 15 -23.33 -6.45 9.40
N HIS A 16 -24.46 -6.45 10.10
CA HIS A 16 -25.16 -5.23 10.47
C HIS A 16 -24.31 -4.33 11.37
N GLU A 17 -23.69 -4.89 12.43
CA GLU A 17 -22.86 -4.11 13.35
C GLU A 17 -21.62 -3.52 12.68
N LEU A 18 -20.96 -4.28 11.79
CA LEU A 18 -19.87 -3.75 10.97
C LEU A 18 -20.35 -2.57 10.12
N LYS A 19 -21.54 -2.68 9.50
CA LYS A 19 -22.12 -1.62 8.67
C LYS A 19 -22.42 -0.35 9.47
N VAL A 20 -23.05 -0.44 10.65
CA VAL A 20 -23.34 0.75 11.48
C VAL A 20 -22.07 1.39 12.05
N ASN A 21 -20.97 0.63 12.12
CA ASN A 21 -19.62 1.12 12.37
C ASN A 21 -18.88 1.59 11.09
N HIS A 22 -19.61 1.86 10.01
CA HIS A 22 -19.08 2.38 8.72
C HIS A 22 -18.15 1.45 7.95
N VAL A 23 -18.14 0.14 8.25
CA VAL A 23 -17.47 -0.88 7.44
C VAL A 23 -18.47 -1.37 6.38
N THR A 24 -18.39 -0.81 5.19
CA THR A 24 -19.40 -0.98 4.13
C THR A 24 -18.93 -1.77 2.92
N ASP A 25 -17.65 -2.13 2.87
CA ASP A 25 -17.05 -2.88 1.78
C ASP A 25 -16.60 -4.25 2.24
N PHE A 26 -17.10 -5.28 1.54
CA PHE A 26 -16.83 -6.69 1.83
C PHE A 26 -16.23 -7.37 0.62
N VAL A 27 -15.11 -8.05 0.80
CA VAL A 27 -14.43 -8.85 -0.22
C VAL A 27 -14.54 -10.31 0.17
N ILE A 28 -15.08 -11.13 -0.73
CA ILE A 28 -15.59 -12.46 -0.40
C ILE A 28 -14.92 -13.51 -1.27
N ALA A 29 -14.34 -14.56 -0.67
CA ALA A 29 -14.00 -15.80 -1.36
C ALA A 29 -15.11 -16.85 -1.12
N PRO A 30 -15.49 -17.63 -2.15
CA PRO A 30 -16.51 -18.65 -2.02
C PRO A 30 -16.09 -19.77 -1.05
N GLY A 31 -17.05 -20.25 -0.25
CA GLY A 31 -16.81 -21.39 0.63
C GLY A 31 -18.06 -21.78 1.41
N SER A 32 -18.22 -23.07 1.68
CA SER A 32 -19.43 -23.59 2.34
C SER A 32 -19.52 -23.16 3.82
N ARG A 33 -18.42 -23.18 4.57
CA ARG A 33 -18.47 -22.80 6.00
C ARG A 33 -18.80 -21.33 6.21
N SER A 34 -18.40 -20.46 5.28
CA SER A 34 -18.73 -19.02 5.31
C SER A 34 -20.13 -18.70 4.74
N ALA A 35 -20.92 -19.69 4.31
CA ALA A 35 -22.23 -19.44 3.71
C ALA A 35 -23.15 -18.54 4.56
N PRO A 36 -23.28 -18.71 5.90
CA PRO A 36 -24.10 -17.81 6.69
C PRO A 36 -23.66 -16.35 6.60
N LEU A 37 -22.35 -16.08 6.71
CA LEU A 37 -21.77 -14.73 6.59
C LEU A 37 -21.93 -14.16 5.18
N THR A 38 -21.66 -14.98 4.17
CA THR A 38 -21.74 -14.59 2.75
C THR A 38 -23.17 -14.23 2.37
N ILE A 39 -24.16 -15.04 2.77
CA ILE A 39 -25.57 -14.80 2.44
C ILE A 39 -26.08 -13.60 3.22
N ALA A 40 -25.75 -13.47 4.52
CA ALA A 40 -26.10 -12.30 5.31
C ALA A 40 -25.58 -11.00 4.68
N CYS A 41 -24.34 -11.01 4.20
CA CYS A 41 -23.75 -9.90 3.46
C CYS A 41 -24.44 -9.67 2.11
N ALA A 42 -24.76 -10.73 1.35
CA ALA A 42 -25.41 -10.64 0.05
C ALA A 42 -26.83 -10.03 0.14
N GLU A 43 -27.57 -10.33 1.20
CA GLU A 43 -28.92 -9.81 1.43
C GLU A 43 -28.94 -8.33 1.85
N ASP A 44 -27.86 -7.82 2.45
CA ASP A 44 -27.78 -6.41 2.83
C ASP A 44 -27.48 -5.53 1.61
N LYS A 45 -28.43 -4.66 1.24
CA LYS A 45 -28.34 -3.78 0.06
C LYS A 45 -27.44 -2.56 0.28
N ASP A 46 -27.15 -2.23 1.53
CA ASP A 46 -26.41 -1.02 1.88
C ASP A 46 -24.89 -1.25 1.93
N VAL A 47 -24.44 -2.50 1.70
CA VAL A 47 -23.01 -2.82 1.65
C VAL A 47 -22.57 -3.20 0.24
N THR A 48 -21.33 -2.88 -0.10
CA THR A 48 -20.71 -3.21 -1.39
C THR A 48 -19.99 -4.55 -1.30
N LYS A 49 -20.21 -5.42 -2.29
CA LYS A 49 -19.62 -6.76 -2.33
C LYS A 49 -18.71 -6.90 -3.54
N HIS A 50 -17.54 -7.46 -3.28
CA HIS A 50 -16.55 -7.85 -4.27
C HIS A 50 -16.26 -9.33 -4.11
N VAL A 51 -16.23 -10.08 -5.20
CA VAL A 51 -16.04 -11.55 -5.15
C VAL A 51 -14.90 -11.95 -6.06
N HIS A 52 -14.04 -12.83 -5.57
CA HIS A 52 -12.97 -13.45 -6.33
C HIS A 52 -12.71 -14.86 -5.81
N LEU A 53 -12.23 -15.74 -6.68
CA LEU A 53 -12.05 -17.17 -6.36
C LEU A 53 -10.81 -17.46 -5.52
N ASP A 54 -9.76 -16.63 -5.62
CA ASP A 54 -8.46 -16.83 -4.99
C ASP A 54 -8.40 -16.03 -3.68
N GLU A 55 -8.21 -16.71 -2.56
CA GLU A 55 -8.15 -16.09 -1.24
C GLU A 55 -6.95 -15.15 -1.08
N ARG A 56 -5.81 -15.46 -1.67
CA ARG A 56 -4.68 -14.53 -1.72
C ARG A 56 -5.09 -13.25 -2.47
N GLY A 57 -5.75 -13.43 -3.61
CA GLY A 57 -6.25 -12.33 -4.43
C GLY A 57 -7.25 -11.44 -3.70
N ILE A 58 -8.23 -12.01 -2.95
CA ILE A 58 -9.17 -11.18 -2.17
C ILE A 58 -8.47 -10.38 -1.08
N GLY A 59 -7.45 -10.94 -0.45
CA GLY A 59 -6.66 -10.23 0.58
C GLY A 59 -6.01 -8.97 0.01
N PHE A 60 -5.35 -9.10 -1.14
CA PHE A 60 -4.71 -7.97 -1.83
C PHE A 60 -5.70 -7.00 -2.49
N PHE A 61 -6.83 -7.49 -2.98
CA PHE A 61 -7.91 -6.63 -3.45
C PHE A 61 -8.44 -5.74 -2.31
N ALA A 62 -8.72 -6.34 -1.14
CA ALA A 62 -9.15 -5.61 0.04
C ALA A 62 -8.11 -4.59 0.50
N LEU A 63 -6.82 -4.95 0.46
CA LEU A 63 -5.71 -4.05 0.73
C LEU A 63 -5.73 -2.82 -0.20
N GLY A 64 -5.87 -3.03 -1.50
CA GLY A 64 -5.94 -1.95 -2.50
C GLY A 64 -7.13 -1.03 -2.28
N LEU A 65 -8.31 -1.61 -2.02
CA LEU A 65 -9.53 -0.86 -1.74
C LEU A 65 -9.42 -0.05 -0.45
N ALA A 66 -8.88 -0.64 0.62
CA ALA A 66 -8.67 0.04 1.90
C ALA A 66 -7.66 1.19 1.79
N LYS A 67 -6.56 1.00 1.04
CA LYS A 67 -5.58 2.06 0.72
C LYS A 67 -6.25 3.23 -0.01
N ALA A 68 -7.07 2.95 -1.02
CA ALA A 68 -7.73 3.97 -1.82
C ALA A 68 -8.80 4.74 -1.03
N LYS A 69 -9.64 4.02 -0.27
CA LYS A 69 -10.71 4.62 0.54
C LYS A 69 -10.24 5.23 1.86
N ARG A 70 -9.06 4.81 2.35
CA ARG A 70 -8.56 5.14 3.71
C ARG A 70 -9.55 4.75 4.81
N LYS A 71 -10.22 3.62 4.63
CA LYS A 71 -11.23 3.06 5.54
C LYS A 71 -11.03 1.56 5.70
N PRO A 72 -11.52 0.95 6.79
CA PRO A 72 -11.51 -0.49 6.94
C PRO A 72 -12.29 -1.19 5.83
N VAL A 73 -11.76 -2.31 5.36
CA VAL A 73 -12.43 -3.23 4.44
C VAL A 73 -12.50 -4.60 5.08
N ALA A 74 -13.67 -5.23 5.03
CA ALA A 74 -13.89 -6.56 5.56
C ALA A 74 -13.64 -7.64 4.51
N ILE A 75 -13.02 -8.75 4.93
CA ILE A 75 -12.77 -9.93 4.10
C ILE A 75 -13.54 -11.10 4.69
N ILE A 76 -14.37 -11.78 3.90
CA ILE A 76 -15.06 -13.01 4.30
C ILE A 76 -14.42 -14.19 3.59
N THR A 77 -13.95 -15.17 4.37
CA THR A 77 -13.37 -16.41 3.85
C THR A 77 -13.86 -17.62 4.63
N THR A 78 -13.82 -18.77 3.97
CA THR A 78 -14.09 -20.07 4.61
C THR A 78 -12.91 -20.48 5.49
N SER A 79 -13.01 -21.63 6.16
CA SER A 79 -11.98 -22.16 7.05
C SER A 79 -10.84 -22.86 6.30
N GLY A 80 -9.80 -23.21 7.02
CA GLY A 80 -8.68 -23.99 6.52
C GLY A 80 -7.64 -23.13 5.81
N THR A 81 -7.04 -23.67 4.75
CA THR A 81 -6.00 -22.98 3.99
C THR A 81 -6.48 -21.68 3.33
N ALA A 82 -7.78 -21.49 3.16
CA ALA A 82 -8.38 -20.24 2.72
C ALA A 82 -7.96 -19.05 3.61
N VAL A 83 -7.96 -19.24 4.94
CA VAL A 83 -7.49 -18.24 5.89
C VAL A 83 -5.97 -18.04 5.76
N ALA A 84 -5.20 -19.12 5.64
CA ALA A 84 -3.74 -19.07 5.51
C ALA A 84 -3.30 -18.32 4.24
N ASN A 85 -4.04 -18.42 3.14
CA ASN A 85 -3.75 -17.72 1.88
C ASN A 85 -3.86 -16.20 1.99
N LEU A 86 -4.53 -15.67 3.00
CA LEU A 86 -4.57 -14.23 3.25
C LEU A 86 -3.27 -13.67 3.85
N TYR A 87 -2.38 -14.54 4.36
CA TYR A 87 -1.23 -14.12 5.15
C TYR A 87 -0.32 -13.10 4.46
N PRO A 88 0.07 -13.25 3.18
CA PRO A 88 0.88 -12.24 2.49
C PRO A 88 0.23 -10.85 2.48
N ALA A 89 -1.07 -10.77 2.23
CA ALA A 89 -1.81 -9.51 2.23
C ALA A 89 -1.92 -8.91 3.64
N VAL A 90 -2.09 -9.75 4.66
CA VAL A 90 -2.12 -9.33 6.08
C VAL A 90 -0.78 -8.75 6.51
N ILE A 91 0.35 -9.36 6.11
CA ILE A 91 1.69 -8.83 6.37
C ILE A 91 1.85 -7.46 5.70
N GLU A 92 1.53 -7.34 4.41
CA GLU A 92 1.64 -6.06 3.70
C GLU A 92 0.75 -4.98 4.32
N ALA A 93 -0.49 -5.32 4.72
CA ALA A 93 -1.41 -4.42 5.41
C ALA A 93 -0.84 -3.95 6.77
N TYR A 94 -0.29 -4.88 7.55
CA TYR A 94 0.35 -4.56 8.84
C TYR A 94 1.53 -3.60 8.65
N MET A 95 2.41 -3.91 7.69
CA MET A 95 3.62 -3.11 7.43
C MET A 95 3.32 -1.73 6.82
N THR A 96 2.16 -1.59 6.15
CA THR A 96 1.75 -0.31 5.53
C THR A 96 0.65 0.42 6.30
N ASN A 97 0.28 -0.06 7.50
CA ASN A 97 -0.75 0.55 8.36
C ASN A 97 -2.09 0.69 7.64
N VAL A 98 -2.56 -0.40 7.04
CA VAL A 98 -3.84 -0.47 6.35
C VAL A 98 -4.83 -1.31 7.16
N PRO A 99 -5.97 -0.74 7.57
CA PRO A 99 -6.95 -1.44 8.39
C PRO A 99 -7.71 -2.49 7.56
N LEU A 100 -7.56 -3.77 7.91
CA LEU A 100 -8.32 -4.88 7.33
C LEU A 100 -9.04 -5.65 8.45
N ILE A 101 -10.27 -6.08 8.20
CA ILE A 101 -11.04 -6.94 9.10
C ILE A 101 -11.21 -8.30 8.43
N ILE A 102 -10.52 -9.32 8.94
CA ILE A 102 -10.57 -10.67 8.41
C ILE A 102 -11.66 -11.46 9.15
N ILE A 103 -12.80 -11.70 8.51
CA ILE A 103 -13.90 -12.51 9.04
C ILE A 103 -13.72 -13.94 8.55
N SER A 104 -13.07 -14.77 9.36
CA SER A 104 -12.78 -16.16 9.04
C SER A 104 -13.84 -17.08 9.63
N ALA A 105 -14.61 -17.77 8.78
CA ALA A 105 -15.50 -18.81 9.24
C ALA A 105 -14.71 -20.03 9.75
N ASP A 106 -15.11 -20.60 10.88
CA ASP A 106 -14.44 -21.73 11.50
C ASP A 106 -15.41 -22.86 11.83
N ARG A 107 -14.87 -24.02 12.19
CA ARG A 107 -15.62 -25.14 12.78
C ARG A 107 -15.87 -24.88 14.26
N PRO A 108 -16.94 -25.50 14.82
CA PRO A 108 -17.09 -25.60 16.26
C PRO A 108 -15.87 -26.25 16.93
N ALA A 109 -15.59 -25.85 18.16
CA ALA A 109 -14.40 -26.28 18.89
C ALA A 109 -14.30 -27.81 19.06
N GLU A 110 -15.44 -28.52 19.16
CA GLU A 110 -15.53 -29.97 19.24
C GLU A 110 -14.92 -30.71 18.03
N LEU A 111 -14.82 -30.01 16.88
CA LEU A 111 -14.26 -30.58 15.65
C LEU A 111 -12.76 -30.33 15.49
N TYR A 112 -12.15 -29.57 16.39
CA TYR A 112 -10.70 -29.34 16.33
C TYR A 112 -9.95 -30.65 16.61
N SER A 113 -8.91 -30.91 15.84
CA SER A 113 -8.09 -32.12 15.94
C SER A 113 -8.84 -33.46 15.77
N SER A 114 -10.09 -33.41 15.29
CA SER A 114 -10.93 -34.60 15.08
C SER A 114 -10.71 -35.26 13.71
N GLY A 115 -9.87 -34.72 12.84
CA GLY A 115 -9.76 -35.12 11.43
C GLY A 115 -10.93 -34.63 10.55
N SER A 116 -11.77 -33.74 11.06
CA SER A 116 -12.87 -33.15 10.30
C SER A 116 -12.35 -32.40 9.07
N ASN A 117 -13.04 -32.56 7.93
CA ASN A 117 -12.63 -31.99 6.65
C ASN A 117 -12.42 -30.47 6.72
N GLN A 118 -11.29 -30.01 6.17
CA GLN A 118 -10.93 -28.58 6.06
C GLN A 118 -10.91 -27.85 7.42
N THR A 119 -10.49 -28.55 8.48
CA THR A 119 -10.34 -28.02 9.84
C THR A 119 -8.86 -27.89 10.18
N ILE A 120 -8.46 -26.69 10.57
CA ILE A 120 -7.11 -26.37 11.06
C ILE A 120 -7.23 -25.52 12.32
N ILE A 121 -6.13 -25.34 13.04
CA ILE A 121 -6.04 -24.32 14.09
C ILE A 121 -5.82 -22.98 13.40
N GLN A 122 -6.89 -22.20 13.23
CA GLN A 122 -6.84 -20.92 12.52
C GLN A 122 -6.95 -19.71 13.43
N GLN A 123 -7.21 -19.92 14.72
CA GLN A 123 -7.08 -18.88 15.73
C GLN A 123 -5.61 -18.46 15.82
N ASP A 124 -5.36 -17.16 15.86
CA ASP A 124 -4.01 -16.56 15.90
C ASP A 124 -3.07 -17.00 14.75
N ILE A 125 -3.61 -17.48 13.63
CA ILE A 125 -2.81 -17.94 12.48
C ILE A 125 -1.91 -16.83 11.93
N PHE A 126 -2.32 -15.56 12.06
CA PHE A 126 -1.54 -14.39 11.62
C PHE A 126 -0.57 -13.89 12.68
N ASN A 127 -0.54 -14.51 13.86
CA ASN A 127 0.35 -14.16 14.96
C ASN A 127 0.37 -12.63 15.21
N LYS A 128 1.55 -12.03 15.32
CA LYS A 128 1.73 -10.59 15.56
C LYS A 128 1.18 -9.66 14.46
N TYR A 129 0.89 -10.20 13.26
CA TYR A 129 0.44 -9.39 12.12
C TYR A 129 -1.07 -9.12 12.11
N ALA A 130 -1.86 -9.87 12.87
CA ALA A 130 -3.25 -9.55 13.11
C ALA A 130 -3.71 -10.09 14.47
N LYS A 131 -4.16 -9.22 15.37
CA LYS A 131 -4.81 -9.65 16.61
C LYS A 131 -6.04 -10.48 16.27
N CYS A 132 -6.22 -11.63 16.94
CA CYS A 132 -7.38 -12.48 16.74
C CYS A 132 -8.41 -12.25 17.85
N ILE A 133 -9.67 -12.01 17.48
CA ILE A 133 -10.83 -12.07 18.34
C ILE A 133 -11.62 -13.30 17.92
N SER A 134 -11.62 -14.34 18.76
CA SER A 134 -12.42 -15.53 18.51
C SER A 134 -13.78 -15.41 19.19
N LEU A 135 -14.85 -15.52 18.40
CA LEU A 135 -16.19 -15.60 18.92
C LEU A 135 -16.44 -17.00 19.52
N ILE A 136 -17.40 -17.08 20.40
CA ILE A 136 -17.98 -18.36 20.79
C ILE A 136 -18.96 -18.84 19.72
N GLU A 137 -19.33 -20.10 19.78
CA GLU A 137 -20.35 -20.67 18.91
C GLU A 137 -21.70 -19.94 19.06
N PRO A 138 -22.43 -19.73 17.95
CA PRO A 138 -23.74 -19.09 17.97
C PRO A 138 -24.69 -19.79 18.93
N ASN A 139 -25.31 -19.03 19.84
CA ASN A 139 -26.27 -19.55 20.81
C ASN A 139 -27.19 -18.43 21.31
N THR A 140 -28.27 -18.79 22.01
CA THR A 140 -29.22 -17.84 22.56
C THR A 140 -28.98 -17.52 24.04
N ARG A 141 -27.92 -18.05 24.66
CA ARG A 141 -27.60 -17.85 26.10
C ARG A 141 -26.77 -16.58 26.31
N VAL A 142 -26.01 -16.20 25.31
CA VAL A 142 -25.20 -15.00 25.33
C VAL A 142 -26.05 -13.82 24.88
N ALA A 143 -26.03 -12.74 25.63
CA ALA A 143 -26.72 -11.51 25.28
C ALA A 143 -26.20 -10.99 23.92
N ILE A 144 -27.10 -10.65 23.01
CA ILE A 144 -26.75 -10.11 21.67
C ILE A 144 -25.83 -8.90 21.82
N LYS A 145 -26.10 -8.01 22.76
CA LYS A 145 -25.27 -6.84 23.03
C LYS A 145 -23.81 -7.21 23.30
N SER A 146 -23.54 -8.31 24.02
CA SER A 146 -22.15 -8.76 24.27
C SER A 146 -21.43 -9.21 23.01
N LEU A 147 -22.12 -9.76 22.00
CA LEU A 147 -21.57 -10.05 20.69
C LEU A 147 -21.23 -8.76 19.95
N LEU A 148 -22.18 -7.82 19.89
CA LEU A 148 -22.07 -6.59 19.12
C LEU A 148 -20.98 -5.67 19.68
N THR A 149 -20.91 -5.50 21.00
CA THR A 149 -19.84 -4.73 21.67
C THR A 149 -18.43 -5.23 21.32
N LYS A 150 -18.24 -6.56 21.15
CA LYS A 150 -16.95 -7.09 20.68
C LYS A 150 -16.62 -6.63 19.26
N ILE A 151 -17.61 -6.48 18.40
CA ILE A 151 -17.46 -5.99 17.04
C ILE A 151 -17.15 -4.50 17.05
N ASP A 152 -17.84 -3.71 17.91
CA ASP A 152 -17.55 -2.29 18.09
C ASP A 152 -16.09 -2.07 18.49
N HIS A 153 -15.61 -2.81 19.50
CA HIS A 153 -14.21 -2.77 19.93
C HIS A 153 -13.24 -3.23 18.84
N LEU A 154 -13.59 -4.27 18.06
CA LEU A 154 -12.77 -4.72 16.95
C LEU A 154 -12.60 -3.61 15.90
N VAL A 155 -13.70 -2.95 15.51
CA VAL A 155 -13.64 -1.86 14.53
C VAL A 155 -12.83 -0.69 15.08
N PHE A 156 -13.08 -0.31 16.34
CA PHE A 156 -12.31 0.74 17.00
C PHE A 156 -10.81 0.44 17.03
N ASP A 157 -10.42 -0.77 17.47
CA ASP A 157 -9.02 -1.21 17.50
C ASP A 157 -8.38 -1.17 16.10
N THR A 158 -9.11 -1.65 15.07
CA THR A 158 -8.64 -1.67 13.68
C THR A 158 -8.39 -0.26 13.15
N VAL A 159 -9.29 0.67 13.42
CA VAL A 159 -9.20 2.06 12.96
C VAL A 159 -8.11 2.82 13.71
N SER A 160 -8.07 2.69 15.03
CA SER A 160 -7.11 3.42 15.89
C SER A 160 -5.68 2.94 15.68
N SER A 161 -5.46 1.63 15.55
CA SER A 161 -4.12 1.06 15.31
C SER A 161 -3.70 1.14 13.84
N LYS A 162 -4.65 1.28 12.92
CA LYS A 162 -4.46 1.10 11.46
C LYS A 162 -3.86 -0.27 11.11
N LYS A 163 -4.16 -1.31 11.88
CA LYS A 163 -3.62 -2.67 11.70
C LYS A 163 -4.72 -3.66 11.36
N PRO A 164 -4.40 -4.77 10.68
CA PRO A 164 -5.37 -5.84 10.43
C PRO A 164 -5.79 -6.53 11.73
N ILE A 165 -7.06 -6.94 11.81
CA ILE A 165 -7.60 -7.76 12.91
C ILE A 165 -8.40 -8.92 12.34
N GLN A 166 -8.27 -10.11 12.96
CA GLN A 166 -9.04 -11.30 12.64
C GLN A 166 -10.24 -11.43 13.59
N LEU A 167 -11.43 -11.62 13.02
CA LEU A 167 -12.64 -12.09 13.71
C LEU A 167 -12.87 -13.55 13.34
N ASN A 168 -12.53 -14.48 14.21
CA ASN A 168 -12.75 -15.90 13.98
C ASN A 168 -14.15 -16.32 14.42
N CYS A 169 -14.95 -16.83 13.48
CA CYS A 169 -16.38 -17.12 13.65
C CYS A 169 -16.63 -18.62 13.56
N PRO A 170 -16.71 -19.36 14.69
CA PRO A 170 -17.12 -20.75 14.68
C PRO A 170 -18.61 -20.88 14.32
N LEU A 171 -18.90 -21.50 13.19
CA LEU A 171 -20.27 -21.68 12.69
C LEU A 171 -20.56 -23.18 12.58
N PHE A 172 -21.72 -23.61 13.07
CA PHE A 172 -22.17 -25.00 12.98
C PHE A 172 -23.35 -25.16 12.00
N LYS A 173 -23.60 -26.38 11.58
CA LYS A 173 -24.76 -26.72 10.73
C LYS A 173 -26.07 -26.56 11.50
N PRO A 174 -27.15 -26.16 10.80
CA PRO A 174 -27.27 -25.89 9.38
C PRO A 174 -26.59 -24.58 8.97
N LEU A 175 -26.03 -24.53 7.73
CA LEU A 175 -25.26 -23.35 7.23
C LEU A 175 -26.10 -22.43 6.32
N TYR A 176 -27.18 -22.96 5.75
CA TYR A 176 -28.01 -22.21 4.84
C TYR A 176 -29.29 -21.71 5.50
N PRO A 177 -29.78 -20.51 5.15
CA PRO A 177 -30.93 -19.90 5.84
C PRO A 177 -32.26 -20.63 5.62
N ASP A 178 -32.40 -21.41 4.52
CA ASP A 178 -33.55 -22.24 4.19
C ASP A 178 -33.58 -23.59 4.92
N GLU A 179 -32.48 -23.97 5.54
CA GLU A 179 -32.43 -25.17 6.38
C GLU A 179 -33.07 -24.88 7.74
N LYS A 180 -33.93 -25.80 8.22
CA LYS A 180 -34.62 -25.65 9.48
C LYS A 180 -33.64 -25.51 10.65
N GLY A 181 -33.74 -24.40 11.36
CA GLY A 181 -33.03 -24.15 12.59
C GLY A 181 -33.78 -24.66 13.81
N GLU A 182 -33.24 -24.40 14.99
CA GLU A 182 -33.93 -24.62 16.26
C GLU A 182 -34.97 -23.50 16.54
N LYS A 183 -35.99 -23.84 17.32
CA LYS A 183 -36.99 -22.87 17.73
C LYS A 183 -36.39 -21.89 18.74
N LEU A 184 -36.16 -20.64 18.30
CA LEU A 184 -35.54 -19.61 19.13
C LEU A 184 -36.50 -19.01 20.15
N PRO A 185 -36.03 -18.62 21.38
CA PRO A 185 -36.84 -17.94 22.38
C PRO A 185 -37.41 -16.60 21.86
N VAL A 186 -38.67 -16.31 22.18
CA VAL A 186 -39.36 -15.08 21.70
C VAL A 186 -38.62 -13.81 22.16
N HIS A 187 -38.13 -13.77 23.40
CA HIS A 187 -37.39 -12.61 23.92
C HIS A 187 -36.12 -12.36 23.11
N TRP A 188 -35.38 -13.43 22.72
CA TRP A 188 -34.19 -13.35 21.91
C TRP A 188 -34.51 -12.83 20.49
N ILE A 189 -35.60 -13.29 19.88
CA ILE A 189 -36.06 -12.80 18.58
C ILE A 189 -36.40 -11.31 18.61
N ASN A 190 -37.06 -10.84 19.67
CA ASN A 190 -37.42 -9.43 19.84
C ASN A 190 -36.13 -8.56 19.97
N GLU A 191 -35.17 -9.00 20.75
CA GLU A 191 -33.87 -8.34 20.90
C GLU A 191 -33.10 -8.33 19.55
N TYR A 192 -33.05 -9.46 18.85
CA TYR A 192 -32.46 -9.60 17.50
C TYR A 192 -33.06 -8.60 16.51
N VAL A 193 -34.36 -8.48 16.41
CA VAL A 193 -35.03 -7.52 15.52
C VAL A 193 -34.72 -6.09 15.94
N SER A 194 -34.70 -5.79 17.24
CA SER A 194 -34.35 -4.46 17.75
C SER A 194 -32.96 -4.03 17.30
N PHE A 195 -31.92 -4.89 17.42
CA PHE A 195 -30.57 -4.57 16.98
C PHE A 195 -30.45 -4.44 15.47
N LEU A 196 -31.08 -5.32 14.68
CA LEU A 196 -31.06 -5.22 13.21
C LEU A 196 -31.74 -3.96 12.66
N THR A 197 -32.58 -3.31 13.43
CA THR A 197 -33.23 -2.03 13.06
C THR A 197 -32.51 -0.81 13.60
N SER A 198 -31.49 -1.00 14.46
CA SER A 198 -30.63 0.09 14.96
C SER A 198 -29.84 0.74 13.83
N LYS A 199 -29.68 2.05 13.92
CA LYS A 199 -28.83 2.84 13.01
C LYS A 199 -27.53 3.32 13.67
N VAL A 200 -27.31 2.88 14.89
CA VAL A 200 -26.12 3.23 15.70
C VAL A 200 -25.51 1.96 16.26
N PRO A 201 -24.20 1.94 16.52
CA PRO A 201 -23.53 0.82 17.17
C PRO A 201 -24.14 0.48 18.53
N ALA A 202 -24.00 -0.78 18.95
CA ALA A 202 -24.45 -1.23 20.28
C ALA A 202 -23.68 -0.52 21.40
N GLU A 203 -22.42 -0.15 21.14
CA GLU A 203 -21.60 0.68 22.01
C GLU A 203 -20.81 1.71 21.18
N SER A 204 -21.00 2.98 21.47
CA SER A 204 -20.22 4.05 20.83
C SER A 204 -18.92 4.27 21.59
N ILE A 205 -17.79 4.04 20.92
CA ILE A 205 -16.46 4.20 21.49
C ILE A 205 -15.84 5.47 20.93
N TYR A 206 -15.41 6.37 21.80
CA TYR A 206 -14.79 7.64 21.43
C TYR A 206 -13.31 7.63 21.81
N ASP A 207 -12.43 7.95 20.86
CA ASP A 207 -11.04 8.25 21.15
C ASP A 207 -10.97 9.65 21.77
N CYS A 208 -10.72 9.72 23.08
CA CYS A 208 -10.29 10.95 23.72
C CYS A 208 -8.84 11.18 23.30
N CYS A 209 -8.61 11.92 22.21
CA CYS A 209 -7.29 12.38 21.82
C CYS A 209 -6.61 12.96 23.07
N TYR A 210 -5.70 12.20 23.68
CA TYR A 210 -4.79 12.74 24.67
C TYR A 210 -4.01 13.84 23.95
N SER A 211 -4.30 15.09 24.30
CA SER A 211 -3.36 16.17 24.05
C SER A 211 -2.11 15.78 24.83
N MET A 212 -1.15 15.17 24.16
CA MET A 212 0.15 14.89 24.77
C MET A 212 0.65 16.19 25.36
N ASP A 213 0.84 16.18 26.66
CA ASP A 213 1.28 17.33 27.41
C ASP A 213 2.62 17.79 26.81
N THR A 214 2.59 18.91 26.11
CA THR A 214 3.71 19.49 25.38
C THR A 214 4.89 19.83 26.29
N ALA A 215 4.72 19.68 27.60
CA ALA A 215 5.77 19.88 28.58
C ALA A 215 6.92 18.85 28.50
N LEU A 216 6.67 17.63 27.99
CA LEU A 216 7.71 16.61 27.79
C LEU A 216 8.66 16.95 26.62
N TYR A 217 8.23 17.79 25.67
CA TYR A 217 9.03 18.18 24.51
C TYR A 217 9.82 19.49 24.68
N SER A 218 9.59 20.21 25.78
CA SER A 218 10.18 21.55 26.02
C SER A 218 11.69 21.55 26.34
N ARG A 219 12.33 20.38 26.47
CA ARG A 219 13.78 20.27 26.77
C ARG A 219 14.67 19.84 25.60
N SER A 220 14.15 19.79 24.41
CA SER A 220 14.99 19.51 23.25
C SER A 220 15.61 20.81 22.74
N ASN A 221 16.86 21.03 23.06
CA ASN A 221 17.70 22.08 22.51
C ASN A 221 17.82 21.92 20.99
N LEU A 222 16.85 22.47 20.22
CA LEU A 222 17.15 23.04 18.93
C LEU A 222 17.91 24.34 19.24
N SER A 223 19.18 24.23 19.65
CA SER A 223 20.00 25.39 19.96
C SER A 223 20.27 26.16 18.68
N ALA A 224 19.94 27.40 18.71
CA ALA A 224 19.63 28.29 17.62
C ALA A 224 20.79 29.14 17.15
N GLU A 225 22.01 28.65 17.06
CA GLU A 225 23.16 29.45 16.60
C GLU A 225 23.99 28.77 15.49
N CYS A 226 23.32 28.16 14.52
CA CYS A 226 24.00 27.65 13.33
C CYS A 226 23.34 28.13 12.06
N ASP A 227 24.10 28.24 10.96
CA ASP A 227 23.60 28.35 9.60
C ASP A 227 22.76 27.08 9.30
N ASN A 228 21.48 27.09 9.71
CA ASN A 228 20.65 25.89 9.74
C ASN A 228 20.12 25.60 8.32
N LEU A 229 20.70 24.60 7.67
CA LEU A 229 20.17 24.02 6.46
C LEU A 229 19.46 22.70 6.81
N PHE A 230 18.17 22.66 6.50
CA PHE A 230 17.34 21.47 6.75
C PHE A 230 17.16 20.66 5.49
N LEU A 231 17.20 19.34 5.64
CA LEU A 231 16.80 18.41 4.60
C LEU A 231 15.50 17.74 5.02
N PHE A 232 14.45 17.92 4.21
CA PHE A 232 13.20 17.19 4.36
C PHE A 232 13.20 15.98 3.45
N ILE A 233 12.83 14.84 4.00
CA ILE A 233 12.64 13.61 3.25
C ILE A 233 11.20 13.16 3.44
N ILE A 234 10.46 12.97 2.34
CA ILE A 234 9.05 12.57 2.39
C ILE A 234 8.94 11.16 1.84
N GLY A 235 8.72 10.19 2.73
CA GLY A 235 8.53 8.78 2.41
C GLY A 235 7.07 8.41 2.18
N ASN A 236 6.76 7.11 2.24
CA ASN A 236 5.39 6.62 2.11
C ASN A 236 4.53 6.92 3.36
N ASN A 237 3.22 6.67 3.27
CA ASN A 237 2.23 6.83 4.36
C ASN A 237 2.12 8.27 4.91
N VAL A 238 2.48 9.28 4.13
CA VAL A 238 2.15 10.68 4.43
C VAL A 238 0.82 11.03 3.77
N SER A 239 -0.17 11.44 4.57
CA SER A 239 -1.45 11.87 3.99
C SER A 239 -1.25 13.10 3.11
N THR A 240 -1.96 13.13 1.97
CA THR A 240 -1.98 14.29 1.07
C THR A 240 -2.48 15.56 1.76
N ASP A 241 -3.25 15.43 2.85
CA ASP A 241 -3.75 16.54 3.67
C ASP A 241 -2.63 17.32 4.38
N TYR A 242 -1.46 16.70 4.55
CA TYR A 242 -0.30 17.35 5.16
C TYR A 242 0.64 17.98 4.15
N HIS A 243 0.51 17.71 2.85
CA HIS A 243 1.47 18.16 1.85
C HIS A 243 1.61 19.68 1.79
N ASP A 244 0.50 20.45 1.87
CA ASP A 244 0.53 21.90 1.90
C ASP A 244 1.28 22.43 3.11
N LYS A 245 1.00 21.91 4.30
CA LYS A 245 1.67 22.32 5.54
C LYS A 245 3.15 21.96 5.55
N ILE A 246 3.50 20.77 5.02
CA ILE A 246 4.92 20.37 4.89
C ILE A 246 5.66 21.30 3.92
N ARG A 247 5.02 21.69 2.81
CA ARG A 247 5.57 22.68 1.87
C ARG A 247 5.82 24.03 2.58
N GLU A 248 4.79 24.57 3.24
CA GLU A 248 4.91 25.83 3.97
C GLU A 248 6.00 25.80 5.04
N LEU A 249 6.09 24.67 5.77
CA LEU A 249 7.14 24.49 6.75
C LEU A 249 8.52 24.42 6.10
N SER A 250 8.66 23.73 4.95
CA SER A 250 9.92 23.65 4.23
C SER A 250 10.41 25.02 3.75
N GLU A 251 9.49 25.88 3.30
CA GLU A 251 9.78 27.26 2.89
C GLU A 251 10.22 28.13 4.08
N LYS A 252 9.50 28.03 5.21
CA LYS A 252 9.82 28.77 6.45
C LYS A 252 11.17 28.37 7.06
N LEU A 253 11.52 27.09 7.00
CA LEU A 253 12.78 26.54 7.51
C LEU A 253 13.93 26.57 6.50
N ASN A 254 13.72 27.08 5.29
CA ASN A 254 14.68 26.99 4.19
C ASN A 254 15.16 25.55 3.97
N ALA A 255 14.25 24.60 3.95
CA ALA A 255 14.57 23.19 3.76
C ALA A 255 14.64 22.83 2.28
N VAL A 256 15.57 21.94 1.95
CA VAL A 256 15.58 21.23 0.68
C VAL A 256 14.72 19.97 0.83
N VAL A 257 13.92 19.63 -0.17
CA VAL A 257 12.97 18.53 -0.11
C VAL A 257 13.40 17.42 -1.08
N PHE A 258 13.62 16.22 -0.55
CA PHE A 258 13.55 14.97 -1.29
C PHE A 258 12.21 14.30 -1.01
N ALA A 259 11.50 13.92 -2.05
CA ALA A 259 10.23 13.23 -1.91
C ALA A 259 10.25 11.97 -2.77
N ASP A 260 10.10 10.85 -2.10
CA ASP A 260 9.97 9.54 -2.71
C ASP A 260 8.70 9.48 -3.58
N LEU A 261 8.76 8.77 -4.70
CA LEU A 261 7.63 8.65 -5.62
C LEU A 261 6.34 8.21 -4.90
N GLN A 262 6.44 7.24 -3.99
CA GLN A 262 5.29 6.70 -3.26
C GLN A 262 4.65 7.69 -2.27
N SER A 263 5.32 8.80 -1.95
CA SER A 263 4.74 9.86 -1.13
C SER A 263 3.62 10.63 -1.84
N GLY A 264 3.63 10.63 -3.18
CA GLY A 264 2.72 11.45 -3.98
C GLY A 264 2.88 12.97 -3.79
N TYR A 265 3.98 13.42 -3.18
CA TYR A 265 4.23 14.84 -2.90
C TYR A 265 4.33 15.66 -4.19
N PRO A 266 3.41 16.63 -4.43
CA PRO A 266 3.26 17.25 -5.74
C PRO A 266 4.09 18.54 -5.93
N TYR A 267 4.74 19.03 -4.85
CA TYR A 267 5.40 20.34 -4.86
C TYR A 267 6.88 20.26 -5.28
N ASP A 268 7.54 21.42 -5.26
CA ASP A 268 8.95 21.54 -5.61
C ASP A 268 9.82 20.62 -4.74
N ARG A 269 10.54 19.75 -5.40
CA ARG A 269 11.40 18.73 -4.81
C ARG A 269 12.61 18.48 -5.69
N LEU A 270 13.69 18.00 -5.10
CA LEU A 270 14.78 17.47 -5.88
C LEU A 270 14.36 16.15 -6.53
N THR A 271 14.63 16.02 -7.83
CA THR A 271 14.29 14.85 -8.64
C THR A 271 15.53 14.03 -8.93
N CYS A 272 15.36 12.79 -9.36
CA CYS A 272 16.48 11.87 -9.63
C CYS A 272 17.39 11.71 -8.39
N HIS A 273 16.78 11.81 -7.19
CA HIS A 273 17.52 11.98 -5.94
C HIS A 273 18.40 10.79 -5.60
N ASP A 274 18.02 9.56 -5.94
CA ASP A 274 18.86 8.39 -5.68
C ASP A 274 20.23 8.52 -6.38
N LEU A 275 20.26 9.00 -7.61
CA LEU A 275 21.54 9.22 -8.32
C LEU A 275 22.22 10.50 -7.89
N PHE A 276 21.47 11.58 -7.71
CA PHE A 276 22.02 12.90 -7.39
C PHE A 276 22.75 12.92 -6.04
N VAL A 277 22.27 12.18 -5.04
CA VAL A 277 22.93 12.02 -3.72
C VAL A 277 24.35 11.44 -3.86
N GLY A 278 24.61 10.64 -4.89
CA GLY A 278 25.94 10.08 -5.17
C GLY A 278 26.94 11.04 -5.83
N THR A 279 26.57 12.29 -6.15
CA THR A 279 27.44 13.25 -6.84
C THR A 279 28.35 14.01 -5.88
N ASN A 280 29.50 14.49 -6.40
CA ASN A 280 30.40 15.36 -5.65
C ASN A 280 29.72 16.67 -5.22
N LYS A 281 28.84 17.21 -6.07
CA LYS A 281 28.09 18.44 -5.76
C LYS A 281 27.16 18.28 -4.59
N PHE A 282 26.45 17.14 -4.48
CA PHE A 282 25.66 16.87 -3.31
C PHE A 282 26.52 16.63 -2.07
N SER A 283 27.65 15.94 -2.22
CA SER A 283 28.60 15.71 -1.12
C SER A 283 29.15 17.03 -0.54
N GLU A 284 29.49 18.02 -1.37
CA GLU A 284 29.91 19.36 -0.94
C GLU A 284 28.77 20.08 -0.17
N PHE A 285 27.56 20.04 -0.71
CA PHE A 285 26.38 20.62 -0.12
C PHE A 285 25.98 19.95 1.22
N SER A 286 26.06 18.64 1.27
CA SER A 286 25.62 17.85 2.43
C SER A 286 26.38 18.19 3.71
N LYS A 287 27.62 18.73 3.61
CA LYS A 287 28.40 19.21 4.75
C LYS A 287 27.77 20.41 5.47
N GLN A 288 26.85 21.11 4.81
CA GLN A 288 26.13 22.26 5.35
C GLN A 288 24.77 21.87 5.96
N ILE A 289 24.30 20.63 5.75
CA ILE A 289 23.07 20.14 6.34
C ILE A 289 23.28 19.95 7.84
N THR A 290 22.41 20.56 8.64
CA THR A 290 22.48 20.47 10.11
C THR A 290 21.43 19.52 10.68
N ALA A 291 20.32 19.34 9.97
CA ALA A 291 19.29 18.42 10.41
C ALA A 291 18.53 17.78 9.24
N ILE A 292 18.14 16.53 9.43
CA ILE A 292 17.24 15.78 8.55
C ILE A 292 15.91 15.60 9.26
N ILE A 293 14.81 15.93 8.59
CA ILE A 293 13.44 15.65 9.05
C ILE A 293 12.78 14.74 8.04
N GLN A 294 12.55 13.49 8.42
CA GLN A 294 11.84 12.53 7.59
C GLN A 294 10.37 12.48 8.00
N PHE A 295 9.47 12.72 7.05
CA PHE A 295 8.03 12.50 7.18
C PHE A 295 7.66 11.15 6.56
N GLY A 296 6.85 10.38 7.27
CA GLY A 296 6.41 9.05 6.83
C GLY A 296 7.48 7.97 7.00
N ASN A 297 7.27 6.86 6.31
CA ASN A 297 7.95 5.61 6.61
C ASN A 297 9.06 5.30 5.57
N GLN A 298 8.99 4.13 4.94
CA GLN A 298 10.01 3.56 4.09
C GLN A 298 10.33 4.41 2.84
N LEU A 299 11.56 4.31 2.37
CA LEU A 299 12.10 4.97 1.18
C LEU A 299 12.48 3.96 0.09
N ILE A 300 12.38 4.38 -1.18
CA ILE A 300 12.84 3.59 -2.34
C ILE A 300 14.36 3.71 -2.50
N SER A 301 14.90 4.91 -2.30
CA SER A 301 16.30 5.24 -2.57
C SER A 301 17.26 4.62 -1.56
N SER A 302 18.11 3.71 -2.02
CA SER A 302 19.16 3.10 -1.20
C SER A 302 20.30 4.06 -0.89
N ARG A 303 20.69 4.93 -1.83
CA ARG A 303 21.74 5.94 -1.60
C ARG A 303 21.31 7.01 -0.61
N LEU A 304 20.03 7.38 -0.61
CA LEU A 304 19.51 8.31 0.39
C LEU A 304 19.49 7.68 1.79
N LEU A 305 19.18 6.39 1.89
CA LEU A 305 19.29 5.64 3.14
C LEU A 305 20.74 5.55 3.63
N GLU A 306 21.69 5.27 2.73
CA GLU A 306 23.11 5.24 3.03
C GLU A 306 23.63 6.63 3.48
N PHE A 307 23.21 7.70 2.80
CA PHE A 307 23.52 9.07 3.21
C PHE A 307 23.00 9.35 4.62
N LYS A 308 21.74 9.02 4.93
CA LYS A 308 21.18 9.14 6.28
C LYS A 308 22.00 8.37 7.32
N ASN A 309 22.42 7.16 6.99
CA ASN A 309 23.22 6.32 7.88
C ASN A 309 24.56 6.97 8.28
N ASN A 310 25.16 7.67 7.34
CA ASN A 310 26.46 8.34 7.54
C ASN A 310 26.33 9.80 8.01
N PHE A 311 25.11 10.30 8.22
CA PHE A 311 24.88 11.68 8.64
C PHE A 311 25.00 11.83 10.16
N ASN A 312 25.91 12.69 10.61
CA ASN A 312 26.21 12.91 12.03
C ASN A 312 25.40 14.05 12.70
N GLY A 313 24.49 14.70 11.97
CA GLY A 313 23.63 15.77 12.50
C GLY A 313 22.35 15.25 13.14
N LEU A 314 21.46 16.18 13.50
CA LEU A 314 20.17 15.86 14.07
C LEU A 314 19.30 15.12 13.03
N GLN A 315 18.80 13.95 13.36
CA GLN A 315 17.82 13.21 12.55
C GLN A 315 16.50 13.06 13.32
N VAL A 316 15.42 13.51 12.70
CA VAL A 316 14.07 13.47 13.25
C VAL A 316 13.18 12.66 12.32
N THR A 317 12.52 11.65 12.84
CA THR A 317 11.48 10.89 12.11
C THR A 317 10.10 11.26 12.62
N VAL A 318 9.16 11.53 11.71
CA VAL A 318 7.79 11.95 12.00
C VAL A 318 6.83 11.04 11.24
N SER A 319 6.01 10.29 11.95
CA SER A 319 5.04 9.36 11.35
C SER A 319 3.71 9.37 12.11
N ASP A 320 2.64 8.89 11.48
CA ASP A 320 1.32 8.75 12.15
C ASP A 320 1.19 7.46 12.97
N THR A 321 2.25 6.66 13.06
CA THR A 321 2.27 5.41 13.82
C THR A 321 3.51 5.31 14.69
N PRO A 322 3.44 4.62 15.84
CA PRO A 322 4.57 4.46 16.74
C PRO A 322 5.59 3.42 16.27
N ASP A 323 5.38 2.80 15.11
CA ASP A 323 6.30 1.79 14.58
C ASP A 323 7.70 2.38 14.36
N GLU A 324 8.72 1.61 14.67
CA GLU A 324 10.10 1.97 14.38
C GLU A 324 10.34 1.98 12.87
N GLN A 325 10.73 3.14 12.33
CA GLN A 325 10.87 3.39 10.90
C GLN A 325 12.28 3.86 10.53
N ASP A 326 13.26 3.43 11.31
CA ASP A 326 14.66 3.77 11.11
C ASP A 326 15.53 2.50 11.08
N PRO A 327 15.74 1.89 9.92
CA PRO A 327 16.48 0.64 9.78
C PRO A 327 17.95 0.77 10.17
N ASN A 328 18.45 1.99 10.33
CA ASN A 328 19.85 2.27 10.69
C ASN A 328 20.03 2.71 12.15
N PHE A 329 18.93 2.87 12.91
CA PHE A 329 18.92 3.30 14.31
C PHE A 329 19.63 4.64 14.56
N ASN A 330 19.56 5.55 13.59
CA ASN A 330 20.26 6.85 13.62
C ASN A 330 19.34 8.03 13.97
N SER A 331 18.02 7.83 14.03
CA SER A 331 17.08 8.87 14.41
C SER A 331 17.31 9.32 15.86
N SER A 332 17.64 10.58 16.02
CA SER A 332 17.83 11.18 17.34
C SER A 332 16.51 11.37 18.08
N LYS A 333 15.41 11.54 17.34
CA LYS A 333 14.06 11.78 17.86
C LYS A 333 13.01 11.22 16.91
N GLN A 334 11.97 10.62 17.51
CA GLN A 334 10.78 10.19 16.79
C GLN A 334 9.55 10.93 17.33
N PHE A 335 8.73 11.45 16.43
CA PHE A 335 7.44 12.04 16.76
C PHE A 335 6.32 11.19 16.15
N VAL A 336 5.32 10.87 16.97
CA VAL A 336 4.12 10.18 16.52
C VAL A 336 3.00 11.22 16.36
N GLY A 337 2.42 11.26 15.15
CA GLY A 337 1.43 12.24 14.74
C GLY A 337 2.03 13.39 13.93
N ILE A 338 1.90 13.31 12.60
CA ILE A 338 2.38 14.36 11.68
C ILE A 338 1.67 15.69 11.95
N ALA A 339 0.35 15.69 12.16
CA ALA A 339 -0.43 16.90 12.46
C ALA A 339 0.07 17.60 13.74
N GLN A 340 0.31 16.80 14.80
CA GLN A 340 0.80 17.29 16.09
C GLN A 340 2.21 17.88 15.96
N PHE A 341 3.08 17.22 15.22
CA PHE A 341 4.43 17.72 14.95
C PHE A 341 4.39 19.05 14.17
N LEU A 342 3.59 19.15 13.12
CA LEU A 342 3.46 20.39 12.34
C LEU A 342 2.95 21.53 13.22
N SER A 343 1.94 21.31 14.04
CA SER A 343 1.42 22.32 14.99
C SER A 343 2.46 22.70 16.06
N TYR A 344 3.25 21.74 16.53
CA TYR A 344 4.34 22.00 17.48
C TYR A 344 5.41 22.90 16.87
N ILE A 345 5.90 22.57 15.67
CA ILE A 345 6.93 23.36 14.99
C ILE A 345 6.41 24.76 14.66
N GLU A 346 5.18 24.92 14.18
CA GLU A 346 4.58 26.24 13.92
C GLU A 346 4.60 27.15 15.16
N ARG A 347 4.36 26.58 16.35
CA ARG A 347 4.38 27.32 17.62
C ARG A 347 5.78 27.76 18.03
N ILE A 348 6.80 26.93 17.82
CA ILE A 348 8.19 27.25 18.22
C ILE A 348 8.95 28.03 17.16
N LEU A 349 8.51 28.00 15.91
CA LEU A 349 9.17 28.64 14.77
C LEU A 349 9.52 30.13 15.01
N PRO A 350 8.64 30.98 15.61
CA PRO A 350 8.96 32.37 15.89
C PRO A 350 10.10 32.55 16.90
N THR A 351 10.43 31.51 17.70
CA THR A 351 11.51 31.56 18.68
C THR A 351 12.85 31.12 18.10
N LEU A 352 12.86 30.53 16.90
CA LEU A 352 14.06 30.07 16.24
C LEU A 352 14.75 31.22 15.49
N LYS A 353 16.02 31.44 15.76
CA LYS A 353 16.84 32.39 15.00
C LYS A 353 17.41 31.69 13.76
N LEU A 354 16.63 31.67 12.68
CA LEU A 354 17.03 31.02 11.43
C LEU A 354 17.82 31.98 10.55
N LYS A 355 19.01 31.57 10.13
CA LYS A 355 19.76 32.30 9.10
C LYS A 355 19.34 31.81 7.72
N LYS A 356 19.07 32.73 6.80
CA LYS A 356 18.62 32.36 5.47
C LYS A 356 19.79 31.89 4.60
N CYS A 357 19.81 30.60 4.25
CA CYS A 357 20.77 30.01 3.31
C CYS A 357 20.24 29.97 1.87
N THR A 358 19.50 30.97 1.46
CA THR A 358 18.75 31.00 0.19
C THR A 358 19.64 30.79 -1.04
N ASN A 359 20.84 31.38 -1.05
CA ASN A 359 21.78 31.22 -2.18
C ASN A 359 22.24 29.77 -2.35
N THR A 360 22.63 29.12 -1.27
CA THR A 360 23.06 27.70 -1.27
C THR A 360 21.94 26.77 -1.74
N ILE A 361 20.72 27.01 -1.26
CA ILE A 361 19.54 26.23 -1.65
C ILE A 361 19.24 26.40 -3.13
N ASN A 362 19.26 27.64 -3.62
CA ASN A 362 19.00 27.93 -5.03
C ASN A 362 20.08 27.30 -5.95
N GLU A 363 21.34 27.38 -5.53
CA GLU A 363 22.44 26.71 -6.25
C GLU A 363 22.23 25.19 -6.32
N LEU A 364 21.87 24.54 -5.20
CA LEU A 364 21.58 23.11 -5.18
C LEU A 364 20.39 22.76 -6.08
N LYS A 365 19.31 23.49 -6.00
CA LYS A 365 18.11 23.29 -6.84
C LYS A 365 18.45 23.43 -8.32
N GLN A 366 19.26 24.43 -8.66
CA GLN A 366 19.74 24.61 -10.03
C GLN A 366 20.58 23.42 -10.48
N LYS A 367 21.54 22.97 -9.67
CA LYS A 367 22.39 21.80 -9.99
C LYS A 367 21.60 20.51 -10.13
N ASN A 368 20.61 20.29 -9.25
CA ASN A 368 19.72 19.14 -9.40
C ASN A 368 18.86 19.24 -10.68
N THR A 369 18.40 20.43 -11.04
CA THR A 369 17.66 20.63 -12.28
C THR A 369 18.54 20.34 -13.50
N GLU A 370 19.78 20.85 -13.55
CA GLU A 370 20.77 20.57 -14.60
C GLU A 370 21.02 19.05 -14.71
N PHE A 371 21.23 18.38 -13.57
CA PHE A 371 21.43 16.93 -13.48
C PHE A 371 20.22 16.16 -14.04
N SER A 372 19.01 16.48 -13.60
CA SER A 372 17.78 15.82 -14.04
C SER A 372 17.50 16.00 -15.53
N ILE A 373 17.78 17.20 -16.08
CA ILE A 373 17.69 17.47 -17.51
C ILE A 373 18.72 16.64 -18.28
N GLN A 374 19.95 16.55 -17.80
CA GLN A 374 20.99 15.76 -18.45
C GLN A 374 20.64 14.27 -18.42
N PHE A 375 20.17 13.74 -17.28
CA PHE A 375 19.68 12.37 -17.17
C PHE A 375 18.58 12.07 -18.21
N SER A 376 17.56 12.92 -18.27
CA SER A 376 16.46 12.77 -19.24
C SER A 376 16.93 12.85 -20.70
N LYS A 377 17.87 13.75 -20.99
CA LYS A 377 18.49 13.87 -22.34
C LYS A 377 19.29 12.62 -22.72
N MET A 378 20.01 12.02 -21.78
CA MET A 378 20.78 10.79 -22.04
C MET A 378 19.87 9.61 -22.36
N ILE A 379 18.73 9.50 -21.64
CA ILE A 379 17.70 8.50 -21.96
C ILE A 379 17.10 8.76 -23.35
N SER A 380 16.70 10.00 -23.64
CA SER A 380 16.03 10.35 -24.91
C SER A 380 16.93 10.26 -26.15
N LYS A 381 18.24 10.40 -25.98
CA LYS A 381 19.21 10.21 -27.08
C LYS A 381 19.35 8.75 -27.51
N ASP A 382 19.10 7.85 -26.57
CA ASP A 382 19.07 6.42 -26.81
C ASP A 382 17.70 6.06 -27.42
N LYS A 383 17.71 5.56 -28.67
CA LYS A 383 16.47 5.14 -29.34
C LYS A 383 16.01 3.76 -28.91
N SER A 384 16.74 3.09 -28.02
CA SER A 384 16.36 1.79 -27.52
C SER A 384 15.10 1.89 -26.65
N PHE A 385 14.26 0.87 -26.73
CA PHE A 385 13.09 0.75 -25.89
C PHE A 385 13.44 -0.13 -24.68
N ASN A 386 13.41 0.45 -23.51
CA ASN A 386 13.80 -0.19 -22.24
C ASN A 386 13.04 0.46 -21.08
N GLU A 387 13.24 -0.05 -19.86
CA GLU A 387 12.54 0.40 -18.64
C GLU A 387 12.72 1.90 -18.37
N LEU A 388 13.89 2.49 -18.68
CA LEU A 388 14.13 3.92 -18.48
C LEU A 388 13.36 4.78 -19.46
N SER A 389 13.40 4.43 -20.75
CA SER A 389 12.66 5.17 -21.78
C SER A 389 11.15 5.04 -21.60
N ALA A 390 10.66 3.86 -21.18
CA ALA A 390 9.26 3.65 -20.84
C ALA A 390 8.87 4.44 -19.59
N SER A 391 9.68 4.47 -18.54
CA SER A 391 9.42 5.26 -17.33
C SER A 391 9.36 6.76 -17.62
N LEU A 392 10.24 7.27 -18.48
CA LEU A 392 10.22 8.67 -18.90
C LEU A 392 8.92 9.02 -19.65
N ALA A 393 8.42 8.11 -20.49
CA ALA A 393 7.15 8.30 -21.20
C ALA A 393 5.94 8.24 -20.27
N ILE A 394 5.95 7.33 -19.26
CA ILE A 394 4.89 7.24 -18.25
C ILE A 394 4.81 8.50 -17.40
N ALA A 395 5.94 9.15 -17.11
CA ALA A 395 5.96 10.39 -16.33
C ALA A 395 5.18 11.55 -16.98
N ASP A 396 4.93 11.51 -18.28
CA ASP A 396 4.14 12.49 -19.04
C ASP A 396 2.67 12.05 -19.27
N THR A 397 2.26 10.88 -18.74
CA THR A 397 0.91 10.34 -18.94
C THR A 397 -0.18 11.21 -18.28
N ASN A 398 -1.42 11.06 -18.76
CA ASN A 398 -2.60 11.67 -18.16
C ASN A 398 -3.31 10.76 -17.13
N ALA A 399 -2.70 9.66 -16.71
CA ALA A 399 -3.32 8.77 -15.75
C ALA A 399 -3.48 9.45 -14.38
N ASP A 400 -4.69 9.53 -13.85
CA ASP A 400 -4.93 10.13 -12.53
C ASP A 400 -4.40 9.25 -11.40
N VAL A 401 -4.52 7.91 -11.55
CA VAL A 401 -4.15 6.91 -10.55
C VAL A 401 -3.09 5.97 -11.12
N LEU A 402 -1.95 5.93 -10.47
CA LEU A 402 -0.81 5.08 -10.81
C LEU A 402 -0.52 4.12 -9.66
N PHE A 403 -0.61 2.83 -9.92
CA PHE A 403 -0.11 1.80 -9.02
C PHE A 403 1.18 1.22 -9.59
N ILE A 404 2.24 1.24 -8.79
CA ILE A 404 3.58 0.90 -9.26
C ILE A 404 4.05 -0.35 -8.53
N GLY A 405 4.32 -1.39 -9.30
CA GLY A 405 4.88 -2.65 -8.82
C GLY A 405 6.30 -2.48 -8.30
N ASN A 406 6.75 -3.47 -7.56
CA ASN A 406 8.08 -3.50 -6.96
C ASN A 406 9.20 -3.70 -8.01
N SER A 407 10.43 -3.88 -7.55
CA SER A 407 11.60 -4.17 -8.38
C SER A 407 12.06 -2.99 -9.25
N LEU A 408 12.32 -3.20 -10.55
CA LEU A 408 12.80 -2.17 -11.47
C LEU A 408 11.74 -1.09 -11.71
N CYS A 409 10.45 -1.45 -11.77
CA CYS A 409 9.38 -0.49 -12.05
C CYS A 409 9.41 0.71 -11.08
N CYS A 410 9.44 0.46 -9.77
CA CYS A 410 9.47 1.56 -8.80
C CYS A 410 10.79 2.34 -8.86
N ARG A 411 11.91 1.67 -9.09
CA ARG A 411 13.22 2.33 -9.12
C ARG A 411 13.39 3.23 -10.34
N THR A 412 12.99 2.77 -11.52
CA THR A 412 13.11 3.57 -12.74
C THR A 412 12.12 4.74 -12.78
N LEU A 413 10.91 4.54 -12.24
CA LEU A 413 9.91 5.60 -12.12
C LEU A 413 10.26 6.64 -11.05
N ASP A 414 10.97 6.27 -9.99
CA ASP A 414 11.43 7.21 -8.96
C ASP A 414 12.56 8.14 -9.46
N LEU A 415 13.30 7.72 -10.50
CA LEU A 415 14.34 8.53 -11.12
C LEU A 415 13.82 9.63 -12.06
N VAL A 416 12.58 9.55 -12.53
CA VAL A 416 12.02 10.48 -13.50
C VAL A 416 11.13 11.54 -12.85
N LYS A 417 11.08 12.71 -13.47
CA LYS A 417 10.23 13.81 -13.00
C LYS A 417 8.83 13.67 -13.60
N PHE A 418 7.83 13.49 -12.76
CA PHE A 418 6.43 13.57 -13.19
C PHE A 418 6.02 15.01 -13.41
N THR A 419 5.39 15.28 -14.55
CA THR A 419 4.98 16.63 -14.96
C THR A 419 3.58 16.99 -14.44
N LYS A 420 2.80 15.98 -14.03
CA LYS A 420 1.42 16.11 -13.55
C LYS A 420 1.26 15.55 -12.14
N LYS A 421 0.18 15.93 -11.50
CA LYS A 421 -0.21 15.39 -10.20
C LYS A 421 -0.92 14.04 -10.42
N HIS A 422 -0.49 13.02 -9.68
CA HIS A 422 -1.05 11.67 -9.71
C HIS A 422 -1.33 11.18 -8.29
N HIS A 423 -2.27 10.25 -8.16
CA HIS A 423 -2.41 9.42 -6.97
C HIS A 423 -1.51 8.20 -7.12
N PHE A 424 -0.42 8.16 -6.37
CA PHE A 424 0.53 7.05 -6.39
C PHE A 424 0.21 6.01 -5.33
N TYR A 425 0.28 4.73 -5.73
CA TYR A 425 0.13 3.59 -4.85
C TYR A 425 1.24 2.58 -5.07
N THR A 426 1.64 1.89 -4.01
CA THR A 426 2.63 0.82 -4.03
C THR A 426 2.30 -0.24 -2.96
N ASN A 427 2.83 -1.46 -3.10
CA ASN A 427 2.88 -2.47 -2.06
C ASN A 427 4.35 -2.63 -1.61
N ARG A 428 4.83 -1.71 -0.80
CA ARG A 428 6.23 -1.69 -0.35
C ARG A 428 6.41 -1.85 1.15
N GLY A 429 5.40 -2.35 1.85
CA GLY A 429 5.51 -2.75 3.25
C GLY A 429 6.44 -3.93 3.42
N ALA A 430 6.13 -5.04 2.78
CA ALA A 430 6.98 -6.22 2.67
C ALA A 430 7.71 -6.30 1.32
N SER A 431 7.36 -5.45 0.36
CA SER A 431 7.93 -5.38 -0.99
C SER A 431 7.84 -6.69 -1.78
N GLY A 432 6.80 -7.51 -1.54
CA GLY A 432 6.55 -8.76 -2.23
C GLY A 432 6.09 -8.58 -3.68
N ILE A 433 6.06 -9.68 -4.43
CA ILE A 433 5.50 -9.74 -5.79
C ILE A 433 4.05 -10.23 -5.79
N ASP A 434 3.54 -10.56 -4.60
CA ASP A 434 2.20 -11.12 -4.39
C ASP A 434 1.11 -10.09 -4.66
N GLY A 435 0.01 -10.50 -5.31
CA GLY A 435 -1.27 -9.80 -5.37
C GLY A 435 -1.24 -8.38 -5.93
N ILE A 436 -0.27 -8.07 -6.78
CA ILE A 436 -0.08 -6.71 -7.34
C ILE A 436 -1.26 -6.34 -8.25
N ILE A 437 -1.72 -7.26 -9.10
CA ILE A 437 -2.87 -7.04 -9.99
C ILE A 437 -4.16 -6.95 -9.17
N ALA A 438 -4.34 -7.82 -8.17
CA ALA A 438 -5.49 -7.78 -7.27
C ALA A 438 -5.58 -6.44 -6.54
N THR A 439 -4.44 -5.91 -6.05
CA THR A 439 -4.37 -4.59 -5.39
C THR A 439 -4.78 -3.48 -6.36
N ALA A 440 -4.30 -3.50 -7.60
CA ALA A 440 -4.70 -2.53 -8.63
C ALA A 440 -6.21 -2.56 -8.90
N CYS A 441 -6.81 -3.75 -8.92
CA CYS A 441 -8.27 -3.91 -9.06
C CYS A 441 -9.02 -3.34 -7.86
N GLY A 442 -8.51 -3.53 -6.63
CA GLY A 442 -9.07 -2.92 -5.42
C GLY A 442 -9.01 -1.39 -5.45
N ILE A 443 -7.92 -0.81 -5.92
CA ILE A 443 -7.77 0.64 -6.12
C ILE A 443 -8.75 1.12 -7.19
N SER A 444 -8.84 0.41 -8.33
CA SER A 444 -9.77 0.71 -9.40
C SER A 444 -11.24 0.67 -8.96
N ALA A 445 -11.60 -0.20 -8.01
CA ALA A 445 -12.96 -0.27 -7.46
C ALA A 445 -13.38 1.03 -6.76
N HIS A 446 -12.43 1.83 -6.25
CA HIS A 446 -12.69 3.14 -5.67
C HIS A 446 -12.69 4.26 -6.70
N TYR A 447 -11.65 4.33 -7.54
CA TYR A 447 -11.45 5.45 -8.47
C TYR A 447 -12.17 5.26 -9.82
N GLY A 448 -12.74 4.08 -10.08
CA GLY A 448 -13.31 3.70 -11.36
C GLY A 448 -12.30 3.17 -12.38
N GLN A 449 -11.03 3.52 -12.23
CA GLN A 449 -9.93 3.02 -13.08
C GLN A 449 -8.57 3.16 -12.39
N CYS A 450 -7.57 2.36 -12.84
CA CYS A 450 -6.19 2.41 -12.36
C CYS A 450 -5.22 2.06 -13.49
N THR A 451 -4.08 2.73 -13.57
CA THR A 451 -2.96 2.30 -14.41
C THR A 451 -1.91 1.63 -13.52
N LEU A 452 -1.64 0.36 -13.81
CA LEU A 452 -0.64 -0.46 -13.14
C LEU A 452 0.62 -0.57 -14.00
N VAL A 453 1.79 -0.31 -13.42
CA VAL A 453 3.10 -0.63 -14.02
C VAL A 453 3.71 -1.80 -13.23
N ILE A 454 3.97 -2.92 -13.89
CA ILE A 454 4.37 -4.17 -13.24
C ILE A 454 5.43 -4.90 -14.07
N GLY A 455 6.37 -5.58 -13.40
CA GLY A 455 7.30 -6.50 -14.08
C GLY A 455 6.65 -7.83 -14.44
N ASP A 456 7.18 -8.51 -15.44
CA ASP A 456 6.73 -9.79 -15.98
C ASP A 456 6.60 -10.87 -14.90
N ILE A 457 7.63 -11.13 -14.11
CA ILE A 457 7.63 -12.14 -13.03
C ILE A 457 6.53 -11.84 -12.01
N SER A 458 6.34 -10.58 -11.62
CA SER A 458 5.28 -10.21 -10.67
C SER A 458 3.89 -10.39 -11.27
N ALA A 459 3.72 -10.12 -12.56
CA ALA A 459 2.45 -10.32 -13.26
C ALA A 459 2.12 -11.81 -13.39
N LEU A 460 3.12 -12.65 -13.70
CA LEU A 460 2.98 -14.12 -13.75
C LEU A 460 2.66 -14.72 -12.37
N HIS A 461 3.23 -14.17 -11.30
CA HIS A 461 2.97 -14.63 -9.94
C HIS A 461 1.52 -14.37 -9.48
N ASP A 462 0.86 -13.35 -10.04
CA ASP A 462 -0.53 -12.97 -9.70
C ASP A 462 -1.54 -13.31 -10.82
N LEU A 463 -1.32 -14.43 -11.50
CA LEU A 463 -2.04 -14.82 -12.72
C LEU A 463 -3.56 -14.96 -12.51
N SER A 464 -4.01 -15.50 -11.38
CA SER A 464 -5.44 -15.66 -11.07
C SER A 464 -6.20 -14.33 -11.03
N SER A 465 -5.51 -13.26 -10.67
CA SER A 465 -6.09 -11.92 -10.53
C SER A 465 -6.45 -11.24 -11.87
N PHE A 466 -5.95 -11.75 -13.01
CA PHE A 466 -6.39 -11.25 -14.32
C PHE A 466 -7.90 -11.44 -14.55
N MET A 467 -8.55 -12.41 -13.90
CA MET A 467 -10.00 -12.56 -13.93
C MET A 467 -10.74 -11.31 -13.42
N LEU A 468 -10.18 -10.56 -12.48
CA LEU A 468 -10.77 -9.34 -11.93
C LEU A 468 -10.90 -8.22 -12.97
N LEU A 469 -10.07 -8.22 -14.02
CA LEU A 469 -10.08 -7.19 -15.07
C LEU A 469 -11.36 -7.19 -15.92
N GLN A 470 -12.13 -8.26 -15.87
CA GLN A 470 -13.47 -8.31 -16.48
C GLN A 470 -14.47 -7.38 -15.78
N LYS A 471 -14.22 -7.04 -14.51
CA LYS A 471 -15.09 -6.21 -13.68
C LYS A 471 -14.50 -4.85 -13.32
N TYR A 472 -13.18 -4.80 -13.15
CA TYR A 472 -12.47 -3.60 -12.68
C TYR A 472 -11.55 -3.08 -13.76
N LYS A 473 -11.63 -1.80 -14.07
CA LYS A 473 -10.88 -1.17 -15.16
C LYS A 473 -9.44 -0.91 -14.76
N VAL A 474 -8.54 -1.76 -15.23
CA VAL A 474 -7.09 -1.61 -15.00
C VAL A 474 -6.35 -1.69 -16.32
N ARG A 475 -5.56 -0.64 -16.63
CA ARG A 475 -4.56 -0.67 -17.68
C ARG A 475 -3.27 -1.22 -17.09
N ILE A 476 -2.85 -2.39 -17.54
CA ILE A 476 -1.62 -3.03 -17.08
C ILE A 476 -0.51 -2.77 -18.09
N ILE A 477 0.52 -2.04 -17.67
CA ILE A 477 1.77 -1.87 -18.43
C ILE A 477 2.76 -2.88 -17.86
N VAL A 478 3.03 -3.92 -18.62
CA VAL A 478 3.97 -4.97 -18.22
C VAL A 478 5.36 -4.63 -18.77
N TYR A 479 6.33 -4.47 -17.89
CA TYR A 479 7.75 -4.43 -18.23
C TYR A 479 8.22 -5.86 -18.42
N ASN A 480 8.11 -6.39 -19.64
CA ASN A 480 8.57 -7.72 -19.99
C ASN A 480 10.02 -7.65 -20.48
N ASN A 481 10.94 -7.83 -19.56
CA ASN A 481 12.37 -7.93 -19.83
C ASN A 481 12.88 -9.38 -19.73
N HIS A 482 11.93 -10.34 -19.84
CA HIS A 482 12.15 -11.77 -19.90
C HIS A 482 12.82 -12.36 -18.66
N GLY A 483 12.57 -11.76 -17.47
CA GLY A 483 13.06 -12.31 -16.20
C GLY A 483 13.29 -11.29 -15.10
N GLY A 484 13.93 -11.74 -14.01
CA GLY A 484 14.17 -10.94 -12.81
C GLY A 484 15.39 -10.00 -12.93
N ASN A 485 15.46 -9.11 -13.90
CA ASN A 485 16.62 -8.25 -14.17
C ASN A 485 17.02 -7.30 -13.03
N ILE A 486 16.24 -7.18 -11.99
CA ILE A 486 16.64 -6.47 -10.76
C ILE A 486 17.91 -7.09 -10.15
N PHE A 487 18.09 -8.39 -10.25
CA PHE A 487 19.26 -9.08 -9.71
C PHE A 487 20.53 -8.74 -10.48
N ALA A 488 20.42 -8.51 -11.80
CA ALA A 488 21.51 -7.99 -12.59
C ALA A 488 21.94 -6.58 -12.14
N LEU A 489 21.04 -5.75 -11.59
CA LEU A 489 21.39 -4.44 -11.04
C LEU A 489 22.30 -4.57 -9.80
N LEU A 490 22.14 -5.63 -8.99
CA LEU A 490 22.90 -5.85 -7.76
C LEU A 490 24.31 -6.40 -8.05
N LYS A 491 24.43 -7.38 -8.96
CA LYS A 491 25.71 -7.97 -9.40
C LYS A 491 25.65 -8.32 -10.87
N SER A 492 26.77 -8.15 -11.58
CA SER A 492 26.87 -8.58 -12.97
C SER A 492 26.99 -10.11 -13.09
N LYS A 493 26.69 -10.66 -14.27
CA LYS A 493 26.89 -12.10 -14.57
C LYS A 493 28.35 -12.55 -14.38
N ASN A 494 29.30 -11.66 -14.63
CA ASN A 494 30.72 -11.95 -14.41
C ASN A 494 31.08 -12.10 -12.92
N GLU A 495 30.32 -11.43 -12.04
CA GLU A 495 30.51 -11.49 -10.57
C GLU A 495 29.72 -12.62 -9.94
N ASN A 496 28.64 -13.08 -10.59
CA ASN A 496 27.78 -14.16 -10.10
C ASN A 496 27.36 -15.11 -11.24
N PRO A 497 28.08 -16.21 -11.45
CA PRO A 497 27.78 -17.16 -12.52
C PRO A 497 26.42 -17.88 -12.37
N TYR A 498 25.81 -17.83 -11.18
CA TYR A 498 24.50 -18.44 -10.89
C TYR A 498 23.33 -17.48 -11.12
N LEU A 499 23.58 -16.26 -11.57
CA LEU A 499 22.57 -15.21 -11.68
C LEU A 499 21.40 -15.61 -12.57
N ALA A 500 21.70 -16.10 -13.78
CA ALA A 500 20.70 -16.47 -14.77
C ALA A 500 19.80 -17.62 -14.30
N ASP A 501 20.40 -18.68 -13.76
CA ASP A 501 19.69 -19.92 -13.48
C ASP A 501 18.85 -19.88 -12.19
N TYR A 502 19.30 -19.12 -11.18
CA TYR A 502 18.70 -19.17 -9.84
C TYR A 502 18.04 -17.85 -9.38
N PHE A 503 18.28 -16.74 -10.08
CA PHE A 503 17.76 -15.44 -9.66
C PHE A 503 16.92 -14.78 -10.75
N GLU A 504 17.37 -14.74 -11.99
CA GLU A 504 16.65 -14.04 -13.07
C GLU A 504 15.43 -14.81 -13.54
N LEU A 505 15.47 -16.16 -13.51
CA LEU A 505 14.38 -17.01 -13.98
C LEU A 505 13.94 -16.64 -15.40
N ASN A 506 14.89 -16.62 -16.32
CA ASN A 506 14.65 -16.18 -17.70
C ASN A 506 13.55 -17.01 -18.39
N HIS A 507 12.69 -16.34 -19.16
CA HIS A 507 11.56 -16.96 -19.86
C HIS A 507 11.23 -16.27 -21.18
N ASP A 508 10.51 -16.97 -22.07
CA ASP A 508 10.02 -16.46 -23.35
C ASP A 508 8.48 -16.28 -23.36
N ILE A 509 7.88 -16.05 -22.20
CA ILE A 509 6.42 -15.92 -22.07
C ILE A 509 5.97 -14.59 -22.62
N SER A 510 5.00 -14.63 -23.56
CA SER A 510 4.25 -13.47 -24.01
C SER A 510 2.91 -13.36 -23.29
N PHE A 511 2.54 -12.16 -22.90
CA PHE A 511 1.26 -11.87 -22.26
C PHE A 511 0.06 -11.92 -23.21
N SER A 512 0.28 -12.12 -24.52
CA SER A 512 -0.80 -12.33 -25.49
C SER A 512 -1.67 -13.54 -25.17
N SER A 513 -1.06 -14.66 -24.75
CA SER A 513 -1.78 -15.88 -24.37
C SER A 513 -2.62 -15.68 -23.11
N ILE A 514 -2.12 -14.90 -22.15
CA ILE A 514 -2.83 -14.54 -20.93
C ILE A 514 -4.03 -13.64 -21.26
N ALA A 515 -3.82 -12.64 -22.11
CA ALA A 515 -4.87 -11.75 -22.57
C ALA A 515 -5.99 -12.52 -23.27
N GLN A 516 -5.64 -13.48 -24.12
CA GLN A 516 -6.60 -14.35 -24.79
C GLN A 516 -7.37 -15.23 -23.78
N MET A 517 -6.67 -15.84 -22.79
CA MET A 517 -7.30 -16.67 -21.76
C MET A 517 -8.37 -15.93 -20.98
N PHE A 518 -8.12 -14.68 -20.63
CA PHE A 518 -9.04 -13.86 -19.83
C PHE A 518 -9.89 -12.89 -20.65
N ASN A 519 -9.84 -12.97 -22.00
CA ASN A 519 -10.57 -12.08 -22.91
C ASN A 519 -10.34 -10.58 -22.62
N ILE A 520 -9.07 -10.20 -22.53
CA ILE A 520 -8.61 -8.83 -22.24
C ILE A 520 -7.93 -8.25 -23.48
N ALA A 521 -8.16 -6.97 -23.77
CA ALA A 521 -7.47 -6.28 -24.85
C ALA A 521 -5.95 -6.30 -24.65
N TYR A 522 -5.18 -6.50 -25.73
CA TYR A 522 -3.75 -6.68 -25.68
C TYR A 522 -3.02 -5.88 -26.74
N LYS A 523 -1.86 -5.33 -26.38
CA LYS A 523 -0.91 -4.70 -27.30
C LYS A 523 0.51 -5.08 -26.91
N ASN A 524 1.29 -5.57 -27.88
CA ASN A 524 2.74 -5.75 -27.76
C ASN A 524 3.45 -4.52 -28.33
N ILE A 525 4.36 -3.95 -27.56
CA ILE A 525 5.11 -2.73 -27.88
C ILE A 525 6.59 -3.04 -27.86
N LYS A 526 7.25 -2.73 -28.99
CA LYS A 526 8.69 -2.95 -29.19
C LYS A 526 9.47 -1.65 -29.46
N THR A 527 8.78 -0.51 -29.55
CA THR A 527 9.43 0.78 -29.78
C THR A 527 8.87 1.87 -28.88
N ILE A 528 9.71 2.82 -28.51
CA ILE A 528 9.30 3.98 -27.71
C ILE A 528 8.28 4.86 -28.44
N ASN A 529 8.32 4.92 -29.76
CA ASN A 529 7.39 5.71 -30.57
C ASN A 529 5.97 5.13 -30.49
N ASP A 530 5.84 3.80 -30.62
CA ASP A 530 4.56 3.11 -30.49
C ASP A 530 4.02 3.28 -29.05
N PHE A 531 4.89 3.17 -28.05
CA PHE A 531 4.51 3.36 -26.65
C PHE A 531 3.97 4.78 -26.40
N ASN A 532 4.70 5.81 -26.84
CA ASN A 532 4.27 7.20 -26.75
C ASN A 532 2.92 7.45 -27.46
N SER A 533 2.72 6.84 -28.64
CA SER A 533 1.46 6.94 -29.38
C SER A 533 0.28 6.38 -28.58
N ILE A 534 0.46 5.23 -27.94
CA ILE A 534 -0.59 4.60 -27.12
C ILE A 534 -0.88 5.43 -25.87
N LEU A 535 0.13 5.95 -25.19
CA LEU A 535 -0.07 6.78 -24.00
C LEU A 535 -0.77 8.10 -24.31
N ARG A 536 -0.54 8.70 -25.48
CA ARG A 536 -1.16 9.97 -25.92
C ARG A 536 -2.59 9.76 -26.45
N ASN A 537 -2.83 8.74 -27.26
CA ASN A 537 -4.13 8.47 -27.88
C ASN A 537 -5.18 8.02 -26.84
N ASN A 538 -4.75 7.60 -25.67
CA ASN A 538 -5.63 7.25 -24.54
C ASN A 538 -5.94 8.46 -23.64
N GLY A 539 -5.94 9.67 -24.18
CA GLY A 539 -6.43 10.90 -23.49
C GLY A 539 -7.92 10.87 -23.12
N GLU A 540 -8.61 9.77 -23.34
CA GLU A 540 -9.97 9.53 -22.85
C GLU A 540 -9.95 9.36 -21.33
N THR A 541 -10.88 10.03 -20.69
CA THR A 541 -11.08 10.00 -19.23
C THR A 541 -11.49 8.62 -18.71
N SER A 542 -11.82 7.67 -19.60
CA SER A 542 -12.21 6.29 -19.29
C SER A 542 -11.63 5.32 -20.32
N PHE A 543 -11.16 4.16 -19.87
CA PHE A 543 -10.66 3.08 -20.71
C PHE A 543 -11.18 1.73 -20.21
N ASP A 544 -11.26 0.75 -21.10
CA ASP A 544 -11.48 -0.65 -20.71
C ASP A 544 -10.17 -1.31 -20.33
N SER A 545 -10.25 -2.40 -19.55
CA SER A 545 -9.04 -3.13 -19.13
C SER A 545 -8.23 -3.59 -20.33
N CYS A 546 -6.92 -3.38 -20.26
CA CYS A 546 -6.00 -3.82 -21.31
C CYS A 546 -4.62 -4.15 -20.75
N ILE A 547 -3.92 -5.03 -21.44
CA ILE A 547 -2.51 -5.34 -21.21
C ILE A 547 -1.69 -4.67 -22.30
N ILE A 548 -0.75 -3.82 -21.91
CA ILE A 548 0.27 -3.21 -22.76
C ILE A 548 1.59 -3.88 -22.38
N GLU A 549 2.03 -4.83 -23.16
CA GLU A 549 3.31 -5.52 -22.96
C GLU A 549 4.42 -4.70 -23.60
N CYS A 550 5.32 -4.16 -22.78
CA CYS A 550 6.55 -3.55 -23.22
C CYS A 550 7.61 -4.64 -23.33
N ASP A 551 7.86 -5.11 -24.54
CA ASP A 551 8.78 -6.21 -24.84
C ASP A 551 10.20 -5.64 -24.97
N PHE A 552 10.97 -5.76 -23.89
CA PHE A 552 12.33 -5.22 -23.80
C PHE A 552 13.37 -6.29 -24.11
N GLU A 553 14.51 -5.88 -24.62
CA GLU A 553 15.68 -6.73 -24.68
C GLU A 553 16.22 -6.97 -23.25
N ASN A 554 16.56 -8.22 -22.96
CA ASN A 554 17.05 -8.64 -21.64
C ASN A 554 18.28 -7.82 -21.21
N GLU A 555 18.31 -7.37 -19.97
CA GLU A 555 19.35 -6.53 -19.33
C GLU A 555 19.61 -5.15 -19.97
N LEU A 556 18.99 -4.81 -21.09
CA LEU A 556 19.28 -3.56 -21.81
C LEU A 556 19.09 -2.34 -20.90
N GLY A 557 17.98 -2.24 -20.19
CA GLY A 557 17.68 -1.12 -19.30
C GLY A 557 18.63 -1.04 -18.10
N VAL A 558 18.99 -2.18 -17.50
CA VAL A 558 19.96 -2.24 -16.38
C VAL A 558 21.35 -1.79 -16.83
N ASN A 559 21.82 -2.28 -17.98
CA ASN A 559 23.13 -1.91 -18.52
C ASN A 559 23.15 -0.42 -18.87
N ARG A 560 22.05 0.09 -19.43
CA ARG A 560 21.91 1.52 -19.74
C ARG A 560 21.89 2.38 -18.47
N LEU A 561 21.17 1.97 -17.44
CA LEU A 561 21.16 2.67 -16.15
C LEU A 561 22.58 2.74 -15.55
N ARG A 562 23.32 1.65 -15.57
CA ARG A 562 24.72 1.62 -15.09
C ARG A 562 25.60 2.59 -15.85
N GLN A 563 25.49 2.60 -17.18
CA GLN A 563 26.27 3.49 -18.04
C GLN A 563 25.96 4.96 -17.73
N ILE A 564 24.67 5.35 -17.75
CA ILE A 564 24.23 6.72 -17.46
C ILE A 564 24.67 7.14 -16.06
N THR A 565 24.50 6.26 -15.06
CA THR A 565 24.93 6.53 -13.68
C THR A 565 26.43 6.84 -13.62
N LYS A 566 27.25 6.01 -14.26
CA LYS A 566 28.70 6.22 -14.31
C LYS A 566 29.06 7.57 -14.93
N GLU A 567 28.51 7.88 -16.10
CA GLU A 567 28.76 9.14 -16.82
C GLU A 567 28.34 10.37 -16.00
N LEU A 568 27.16 10.33 -15.35
CA LEU A 568 26.66 11.44 -14.56
C LEU A 568 27.45 11.67 -13.27
N LEU A 569 27.80 10.60 -12.54
CA LEU A 569 28.58 10.72 -11.30
C LEU A 569 29.98 11.28 -11.54
N TYR A 570 30.57 11.07 -12.73
CA TYR A 570 31.83 11.69 -13.10
C TYR A 570 31.69 13.17 -13.53
N SER A 571 30.52 13.58 -14.03
CA SER A 571 30.26 14.92 -14.57
C SER A 571 29.81 15.93 -13.52
N PHE A 572 29.24 15.47 -12.43
CA PHE A 572 28.67 16.25 -11.33
C PHE A 572 29.34 15.93 -9.99
#